data_7e5c33adc594e8215b4c5b4ba60858c1
#
_entry.id   7e5c33adc594e8215b4c5b4ba60858c1
#
_cell.length_a   1.000
_cell.length_b   1.000
_cell.length_c   1.000
_cell.angle_alpha   90.00
_cell.angle_beta   90.00
_cell.angle_gamma   90.00
#
_symmetry.space_group_name_H-M   'P 1'
#
loop_
_entity.id
_entity.type
_entity.pdbx_description
1 polymer ?
#
loop_
_entity_poly.entity_id
_entity_poly.type
_entity_poly.pdbx_seq_one_letter_code
_entity_poly.pdbx_strand_id
1 'polypeptide(L)'
;VPVTPSAGTSQTAARPRDGAEPRPAGGDSRPGGGDSRPGGGDSRPVLALESVGWSVGGATILQDVSLDVREGEFLAFIGPNGAGKTSLFNLISGLVPATTGRVRLDGADITGEPPYARARRGLGRTFQTSSLWPGTSVAEHVRLGAQAAAGGSYRIWRRAARFQDKVDDVLARTGLTHRAAAPARDLSHGEKRKLELAVLLVGEPRLMLLDEPMAGVSAEEVPALTELIRTLHRDEGRTVLMVEHHMDVLLGLADRLAVMHHGSLLALDTPEAVTAEPTVQQAYLGEAL
;
A
#
# COMPACT_ATOMS: atom_id res chain seq x y z
N VAL A 1 9.22 39.31 44.27
CA VAL A 1 8.90 40.74 44.17
C VAL A 1 8.37 41.00 42.76
N PRO A 2 7.17 41.52 42.62
CA PRO A 2 6.48 41.71 41.33
C PRO A 2 6.63 43.17 40.86
N VAL A 3 6.58 43.41 39.55
CA VAL A 3 6.23 44.71 39.01
C VAL A 3 5.40 44.52 37.73
N THR A 4 4.12 44.88 37.79
CA THR A 4 3.20 45.27 36.74
C THR A 4 3.09 46.80 36.72
N PRO A 5 2.22 47.44 35.84
CA PRO A 5 2.20 47.55 34.39
C PRO A 5 2.16 49.03 33.95
N SER A 6 2.13 49.32 32.67
CA SER A 6 1.64 50.66 32.23
C SER A 6 0.93 50.57 30.88
N ALA A 7 -0.26 51.12 30.88
CA ALA A 7 -1.19 51.31 29.79
C ALA A 7 -0.95 52.67 29.08
N GLY A 8 -1.43 52.82 27.84
CA GLY A 8 -1.50 54.10 27.10
C GLY A 8 -2.01 53.85 25.68
N THR A 9 -3.27 53.92 25.51
CA THR A 9 -4.24 54.86 24.91
C THR A 9 -4.13 55.10 23.40
N SER A 10 -5.22 54.68 22.74
CA SER A 10 -6.04 55.26 21.66
C SER A 10 -5.48 56.39 20.79
N GLN A 11 -5.67 56.25 19.47
CA GLN A 11 -6.44 57.27 18.74
C GLN A 11 -6.89 56.76 17.34
N THR A 12 -8.14 57.08 17.07
CA THR A 12 -8.97 56.91 15.89
C THR A 12 -8.71 58.02 14.86
N ALA A 13 -8.72 57.71 13.55
CA ALA A 13 -9.17 58.66 12.48
C ALA A 13 -9.34 57.91 11.15
N ALA A 14 -10.50 57.73 10.71
CA ALA A 14 -11.37 58.28 9.64
C ALA A 14 -10.84 58.13 8.19
N ARG A 15 -11.75 57.49 7.38
CA ARG A 15 -11.78 57.44 5.92
C ARG A 15 -11.99 58.80 5.26
N PRO A 16 -11.72 58.98 3.93
CA PRO A 16 -12.85 59.02 3.01
C PRO A 16 -12.76 58.19 1.74
N ARG A 17 -13.96 58.06 1.12
CA ARG A 17 -14.33 57.41 -0.14
C ARG A 17 -14.02 58.32 -1.33
N ASP A 18 -13.86 57.74 -2.51
CA ASP A 18 -14.56 57.97 -3.78
C ASP A 18 -13.59 57.82 -4.98
N GLY A 19 -14.13 57.21 -6.06
CA GLY A 19 -13.55 57.29 -7.39
C GLY A 19 -13.85 56.03 -8.24
N ALA A 20 -15.00 56.08 -8.95
CA ALA A 20 -15.44 55.04 -9.89
C ALA A 20 -14.91 55.26 -11.31
N GLU A 21 -14.68 54.12 -12.04
CA GLU A 21 -14.81 53.82 -13.48
C GLU A 21 -13.80 54.39 -14.50
N PRO A 22 -13.70 53.80 -15.75
CA PRO A 22 -14.29 52.59 -16.33
C PRO A 22 -13.26 51.61 -17.02
N ARG A 23 -13.77 50.43 -17.44
CA ARG A 23 -13.11 49.42 -18.30
C ARG A 23 -12.95 49.89 -19.75
N PRO A 24 -12.01 49.30 -20.51
CA PRO A 24 -12.28 48.90 -21.88
C PRO A 24 -12.14 47.39 -22.08
N ALA A 25 -13.05 46.89 -22.90
CA ALA A 25 -13.07 45.54 -23.46
C ALA A 25 -11.94 45.38 -24.47
N GLY A 26 -11.27 44.24 -24.40
CA GLY A 26 -10.32 43.77 -25.40
C GLY A 26 -10.30 42.26 -25.36
N GLY A 27 -10.94 41.62 -26.36
CA GLY A 27 -10.92 40.18 -26.55
C GLY A 27 -9.53 39.72 -26.94
N ASP A 28 -9.13 38.59 -26.39
CA ASP A 28 -8.03 37.80 -26.96
C ASP A 28 -8.36 36.34 -26.90
N SER A 29 -8.52 35.78 -28.08
CA SER A 29 -8.82 34.39 -28.39
C SER A 29 -7.60 33.53 -28.09
N ARG A 30 -7.60 32.71 -27.06
CA ARG A 30 -6.62 31.64 -26.88
C ARG A 30 -7.17 30.33 -27.45
N PRO A 31 -6.41 29.61 -28.28
CA PRO A 31 -6.83 28.31 -28.79
C PRO A 31 -6.85 27.30 -27.65
N GLY A 32 -7.96 26.58 -27.54
CA GLY A 32 -8.14 25.49 -26.59
C GLY A 32 -7.17 24.37 -26.87
N GLY A 33 -6.20 24.19 -25.96
CA GLY A 33 -5.48 22.94 -25.79
C GLY A 33 -6.39 21.99 -25.04
N GLY A 34 -6.93 21.01 -25.76
CA GLY A 34 -7.72 19.94 -25.16
C GLY A 34 -6.83 19.07 -24.28
N ASP A 35 -6.90 19.31 -22.97
CA ASP A 35 -6.34 18.43 -21.96
C ASP A 35 -7.34 17.29 -21.72
N SER A 36 -7.27 16.27 -22.60
CA SER A 36 -8.04 15.02 -22.44
C SER A 36 -7.39 14.16 -21.37
N ARG A 37 -7.58 14.52 -20.11
CA ARG A 37 -7.32 13.60 -19.01
C ARG A 37 -8.48 12.61 -18.95
N PRO A 38 -8.25 11.29 -19.03
CA PRO A 38 -9.30 10.31 -18.79
C PRO A 38 -9.73 10.40 -17.33
N GLY A 39 -11.03 10.39 -17.11
CA GLY A 39 -11.79 10.62 -15.90
C GLY A 39 -11.20 10.06 -14.61
N GLY A 40 -10.52 10.90 -13.86
CA GLY A 40 -10.20 10.66 -12.47
C GLY A 40 -11.22 11.40 -11.61
N GLY A 41 -12.18 10.67 -11.05
CA GLY A 41 -12.98 11.18 -9.94
C GLY A 41 -12.06 11.63 -8.82
N ASP A 42 -12.41 12.73 -8.15
CA ASP A 42 -11.69 13.40 -7.06
C ASP A 42 -11.73 12.55 -5.75
N SER A 43 -11.33 11.27 -5.84
CA SER A 43 -11.23 10.36 -4.71
C SER A 43 -9.83 10.49 -4.10
N ARG A 44 -9.77 10.86 -2.82
CA ARG A 44 -8.52 10.89 -2.05
C ARG A 44 -7.82 9.54 -2.16
N PRO A 45 -6.49 9.53 -2.38
CA PRO A 45 -5.75 8.28 -2.43
C PRO A 45 -5.81 7.56 -1.07
N VAL A 46 -5.91 6.23 -1.10
CA VAL A 46 -5.81 5.38 0.09
C VAL A 46 -4.40 5.46 0.67
N LEU A 47 -3.39 5.45 -0.20
CA LEU A 47 -1.98 5.64 0.20
C LEU A 47 -1.38 6.78 -0.62
N ALA A 48 -0.65 7.69 0.04
CA ALA A 48 0.20 8.66 -0.62
C ALA A 48 1.59 8.68 -0.01
N LEU A 49 2.60 8.66 -0.85
CA LEU A 49 3.99 8.85 -0.51
C LEU A 49 4.42 10.21 -1.05
N GLU A 50 4.91 11.08 -0.17
CA GLU A 50 5.32 12.45 -0.49
C GLU A 50 6.83 12.56 -0.27
N SER A 51 7.63 12.47 -1.33
CA SER A 51 9.11 12.58 -1.33
C SER A 51 9.77 11.73 -0.25
N VAL A 52 9.33 10.46 -0.10
CA VAL A 52 9.86 9.60 0.94
C VAL A 52 11.27 9.12 0.61
N GLY A 53 12.13 9.17 1.62
CA GLY A 53 13.49 8.66 1.56
C GLY A 53 13.86 7.87 2.80
N TRP A 54 14.79 6.95 2.64
CA TRP A 54 15.38 6.18 3.73
C TRP A 54 16.87 6.01 3.54
N SER A 55 17.62 6.37 4.59
CA SER A 55 19.07 6.20 4.64
C SER A 55 19.47 5.49 5.94
N VAL A 56 20.47 4.61 5.85
CA VAL A 56 21.01 3.87 6.98
C VAL A 56 22.54 3.75 6.84
N GLY A 57 23.28 4.02 7.93
CA GLY A 57 24.74 3.92 7.93
C GLY A 57 25.44 4.83 6.90
N GLY A 58 24.83 5.95 6.50
CA GLY A 58 25.36 6.85 5.48
C GLY A 58 25.02 6.43 4.04
N ALA A 59 24.42 5.26 3.81
CA ALA A 59 23.94 4.84 2.50
C ALA A 59 22.48 5.25 2.30
N THR A 60 22.16 5.86 1.17
CA THR A 60 20.76 6.15 0.76
C THR A 60 20.20 4.93 0.03
N ILE A 61 19.13 4.37 0.58
CA ILE A 61 18.45 3.19 0.06
C ILE A 61 17.21 3.57 -0.75
N LEU A 62 16.47 4.61 -0.29
CA LEU A 62 15.34 5.18 -0.99
C LEU A 62 15.53 6.69 -1.09
N GLN A 63 15.26 7.23 -2.28
CA GLN A 63 15.45 8.63 -2.57
C GLN A 63 14.24 9.20 -3.30
N ASP A 64 13.58 10.18 -2.67
CA ASP A 64 12.52 11.03 -3.26
C ASP A 64 11.40 10.23 -3.97
N VAL A 65 10.92 9.16 -3.32
CA VAL A 65 9.84 8.36 -3.88
C VAL A 65 8.50 9.04 -3.60
N SER A 66 7.80 9.42 -4.67
CA SER A 66 6.47 10.04 -4.61
C SER A 66 5.50 9.25 -5.48
N LEU A 67 4.40 8.78 -4.90
CA LEU A 67 3.31 8.10 -5.60
C LEU A 67 2.02 8.16 -4.80
N ASP A 68 0.91 7.94 -5.47
CA ASP A 68 -0.41 7.76 -4.90
C ASP A 68 -1.01 6.43 -5.32
N VAL A 69 -1.86 5.87 -4.47
CA VAL A 69 -2.62 4.64 -4.72
C VAL A 69 -4.09 4.90 -4.43
N ARG A 70 -4.95 4.60 -5.39
CA ARG A 70 -6.40 4.79 -5.29
C ARG A 70 -7.07 3.61 -4.60
N GLU A 71 -8.25 3.82 -4.04
CA GLU A 71 -9.05 2.73 -3.50
C GLU A 71 -9.43 1.74 -4.60
N GLY A 72 -9.27 0.44 -4.32
CA GLY A 72 -9.52 -0.62 -5.29
C GLY A 72 -8.47 -0.74 -6.39
N GLU A 73 -7.36 -0.03 -6.34
CA GLU A 73 -6.27 -0.12 -7.34
C GLU A 73 -5.34 -1.28 -7.04
N PHE A 74 -4.87 -1.94 -8.09
CA PHE A 74 -3.75 -2.88 -8.04
C PHE A 74 -2.49 -2.21 -8.61
N LEU A 75 -1.56 -1.85 -7.72
CA LEU A 75 -0.27 -1.28 -8.09
C LEU A 75 0.82 -2.33 -7.94
N ALA A 76 1.44 -2.72 -9.05
CA ALA A 76 2.57 -3.63 -9.05
C ALA A 76 3.91 -2.87 -9.03
N PHE A 77 4.91 -3.44 -8.35
CA PHE A 77 6.26 -2.91 -8.30
C PHE A 77 7.23 -3.88 -8.95
N ILE A 78 7.99 -3.38 -9.90
CA ILE A 78 9.07 -4.11 -10.56
C ILE A 78 10.39 -3.34 -10.44
N GLY A 79 11.48 -3.99 -10.77
CA GLY A 79 12.83 -3.41 -10.75
C GLY A 79 13.87 -4.47 -10.42
N PRO A 80 15.14 -4.23 -10.74
CA PRO A 80 16.24 -5.16 -10.47
C PRO A 80 16.39 -5.45 -8.97
N ASN A 81 17.18 -6.48 -8.66
CA ASN A 81 17.55 -6.77 -7.28
C ASN A 81 18.31 -5.59 -6.68
N GLY A 82 17.98 -5.21 -5.45
CA GLY A 82 18.56 -4.02 -4.82
C GLY A 82 17.94 -2.68 -5.24
N ALA A 83 16.93 -2.65 -6.12
CA ALA A 83 16.25 -1.41 -6.52
C ALA A 83 15.49 -0.70 -5.40
N GLY A 84 15.32 -1.33 -4.22
CA GLY A 84 14.67 -0.71 -3.06
C GLY A 84 13.20 -1.13 -2.86
N LYS A 85 12.66 -2.08 -3.65
CA LYS A 85 11.24 -2.50 -3.56
C LYS A 85 10.83 -2.95 -2.16
N THR A 86 11.50 -3.95 -1.60
CA THR A 86 11.25 -4.45 -0.23
C THR A 86 11.51 -3.37 0.83
N SER A 87 12.50 -2.49 0.60
CA SER A 87 12.77 -1.35 1.47
C SER A 87 11.62 -0.36 1.49
N LEU A 88 11.00 -0.09 0.33
CA LEU A 88 9.80 0.75 0.23
C LEU A 88 8.62 0.11 0.98
N PHE A 89 8.40 -1.19 0.81
CA PHE A 89 7.37 -1.93 1.57
C PHE A 89 7.65 -1.90 3.08
N ASN A 90 8.92 -2.01 3.50
CA ASN A 90 9.32 -1.87 4.90
C ASN A 90 8.98 -0.47 5.44
N LEU A 91 9.23 0.57 4.65
CA LEU A 91 8.92 1.94 5.01
C LEU A 91 7.41 2.18 5.09
N ILE A 92 6.63 1.74 4.08
CA ILE A 92 5.17 1.86 4.07
C ILE A 92 4.54 1.12 5.25
N SER A 93 5.05 -0.06 5.62
CA SER A 93 4.54 -0.84 6.76
C SER A 93 5.07 -0.37 8.13
N GLY A 94 6.02 0.60 8.17
CA GLY A 94 6.57 1.13 9.41
C GLY A 94 7.63 0.26 10.07
N LEU A 95 8.16 -0.75 9.36
CA LEU A 95 9.27 -1.59 9.83
C LEU A 95 10.60 -0.83 9.83
N VAL A 96 10.75 0.15 8.93
CA VAL A 96 11.84 1.11 8.94
C VAL A 96 11.28 2.52 8.94
N PRO A 97 11.92 3.48 9.64
CA PRO A 97 11.46 4.87 9.66
C PRO A 97 11.80 5.58 8.34
N ALA A 98 10.93 6.46 7.87
CA ALA A 98 11.29 7.40 6.83
C ALA A 98 12.32 8.39 7.37
N THR A 99 13.39 8.64 6.60
CA THR A 99 14.39 9.68 6.91
C THR A 99 13.91 11.04 6.43
N THR A 100 13.21 11.06 5.29
CA THR A 100 12.62 12.27 4.69
C THR A 100 11.21 11.93 4.15
N GLY A 101 10.43 12.97 3.88
CA GLY A 101 9.12 12.86 3.28
C GLY A 101 8.03 12.39 4.26
N ARG A 102 6.87 12.00 3.71
CA ARG A 102 5.69 11.59 4.48
C ARG A 102 4.98 10.41 3.86
N VAL A 103 4.42 9.58 4.72
CA VAL A 103 3.50 8.49 4.34
C VAL A 103 2.12 8.82 4.87
N ARG A 104 1.14 8.87 3.98
CA ARG A 104 -0.27 9.09 4.35
C ARG A 104 -1.10 7.87 4.03
N LEU A 105 -1.98 7.50 4.94
CA LEU A 105 -2.99 6.46 4.74
C LEU A 105 -4.37 7.08 5.02
N ASP A 106 -5.28 7.01 4.05
CA ASP A 106 -6.59 7.68 4.09
C ASP A 106 -6.48 9.20 4.42
N GLY A 107 -5.42 9.85 3.93
CA GLY A 107 -5.11 11.25 4.21
C GLY A 107 -4.48 11.53 5.58
N ALA A 108 -4.45 10.57 6.50
CA ALA A 108 -3.79 10.71 7.79
C ALA A 108 -2.28 10.48 7.64
N ASP A 109 -1.46 11.34 8.25
CA ASP A 109 -0.01 11.15 8.31
C ASP A 109 0.32 10.01 9.29
N ILE A 110 0.92 8.94 8.76
CA ILE A 110 1.33 7.75 9.53
C ILE A 110 2.85 7.59 9.58
N THR A 111 3.62 8.59 9.14
CA THR A 111 5.08 8.50 8.98
C THR A 111 5.78 7.98 10.21
N GLY A 112 5.42 8.50 11.40
CA GLY A 112 6.00 8.08 12.68
C GLY A 112 5.29 6.91 13.37
N GLU A 113 4.25 6.33 12.77
CA GLU A 113 3.49 5.26 13.41
C GLU A 113 4.19 3.90 13.28
N PRO A 114 4.22 3.11 14.37
CA PRO A 114 4.77 1.76 14.35
C PRO A 114 3.87 0.79 13.56
N PRO A 115 4.38 -0.39 13.13
CA PRO A 115 3.64 -1.34 12.29
C PRO A 115 2.27 -1.73 12.84
N TYR A 116 2.16 -1.99 14.14
CA TYR A 116 0.90 -2.39 14.76
C TYR A 116 -0.18 -1.28 14.71
N ALA A 117 0.23 0.00 14.72
CA ALA A 117 -0.70 1.11 14.60
C ALA A 117 -1.21 1.22 13.15
N ARG A 118 -0.32 1.07 12.15
CA ARG A 118 -0.68 1.04 10.73
C ARG A 118 -1.59 -0.15 10.40
N ALA A 119 -1.33 -1.32 11.00
CA ALA A 119 -2.20 -2.48 10.85
C ALA A 119 -3.63 -2.21 11.38
N ARG A 120 -3.79 -1.52 12.50
CA ARG A 120 -5.10 -1.10 13.03
C ARG A 120 -5.83 -0.09 12.14
N ARG A 121 -5.11 0.63 11.29
CA ARG A 121 -5.69 1.51 10.26
C ARG A 121 -6.10 0.77 9.00
N GLY A 122 -5.87 -0.55 8.94
CA GLY A 122 -6.24 -1.38 7.79
C GLY A 122 -5.11 -1.59 6.77
N LEU A 123 -3.84 -1.37 7.15
CA LEU A 123 -2.71 -1.75 6.34
C LEU A 123 -2.28 -3.17 6.68
N GLY A 124 -2.48 -4.10 5.76
CA GLY A 124 -2.05 -5.49 5.91
C GLY A 124 -0.80 -5.78 5.08
N ARG A 125 0.08 -6.69 5.56
CA ARG A 125 1.28 -7.09 4.82
C ARG A 125 1.58 -8.56 4.97
N THR A 126 1.95 -9.22 3.86
CA THR A 126 2.65 -10.50 3.87
C THR A 126 4.16 -10.27 3.96
N PHE A 127 4.89 -11.26 4.44
CA PHE A 127 6.34 -11.18 4.53
C PHE A 127 6.99 -12.21 3.59
N GLN A 128 8.14 -11.85 3.04
CA GLN A 128 8.91 -12.70 2.14
C GLN A 128 9.29 -14.04 2.81
N THR A 129 9.62 -14.01 4.11
CA THR A 129 9.84 -15.22 4.89
C THR A 129 8.57 -15.62 5.63
N SER A 130 8.14 -16.87 5.43
CA SER A 130 6.95 -17.42 6.10
C SER A 130 7.09 -17.34 7.62
N SER A 131 6.18 -16.64 8.27
CA SER A 131 6.13 -16.47 9.73
C SER A 131 5.15 -17.45 10.40
N LEU A 132 4.83 -18.56 9.74
CA LEU A 132 3.91 -19.56 10.25
C LEU A 132 4.56 -20.43 11.33
N TRP A 133 3.83 -20.72 12.39
CA TRP A 133 4.27 -21.66 13.42
C TRP A 133 4.06 -23.10 12.96
N PRO A 134 5.12 -23.90 12.79
CA PRO A 134 5.03 -25.21 12.12
C PRO A 134 4.06 -26.19 12.77
N GLY A 135 3.94 -26.14 14.12
CA GLY A 135 3.09 -27.05 14.89
C GLY A 135 1.64 -26.58 15.07
N THR A 136 1.31 -25.35 14.67
CA THR A 136 -0.02 -24.76 14.86
C THR A 136 -0.89 -25.10 13.67
N SER A 137 -2.18 -25.38 13.90
CA SER A 137 -3.12 -25.69 12.81
C SER A 137 -3.45 -24.46 11.96
N VAL A 138 -3.90 -24.71 10.73
CA VAL A 138 -4.36 -23.69 9.78
C VAL A 138 -5.43 -22.80 10.42
N ALA A 139 -6.49 -23.38 11.00
CA ALA A 139 -7.58 -22.64 11.63
C ALA A 139 -7.08 -21.79 12.80
N GLU A 140 -6.10 -22.30 13.57
CA GLU A 140 -5.58 -21.54 14.73
C GLU A 140 -4.74 -20.34 14.28
N HIS A 141 -3.97 -20.43 13.17
CA HIS A 141 -3.28 -19.27 12.60
C HIS A 141 -4.27 -18.15 12.24
N VAL A 142 -5.34 -18.50 11.53
CA VAL A 142 -6.35 -17.51 11.14
C VAL A 142 -7.06 -16.94 12.38
N ARG A 143 -7.34 -17.79 13.38
CA ARG A 143 -7.93 -17.33 14.66
C ARG A 143 -7.04 -16.33 15.39
N LEU A 144 -5.72 -16.60 15.46
CA LEU A 144 -4.75 -15.68 16.06
C LEU A 144 -4.70 -14.35 15.29
N GLY A 145 -4.77 -14.39 13.96
CA GLY A 145 -4.90 -13.19 13.12
C GLY A 145 -6.15 -12.37 13.46
N ALA A 146 -7.30 -13.04 13.58
CA ALA A 146 -8.56 -12.41 13.98
C ALA A 146 -8.49 -11.75 15.37
N GLN A 147 -7.84 -12.42 16.32
CA GLN A 147 -7.62 -11.88 17.68
C GLN A 147 -6.71 -10.65 17.67
N ALA A 148 -5.63 -10.69 16.90
CA ALA A 148 -4.69 -9.58 16.75
C ALA A 148 -5.39 -8.35 16.15
N ALA A 149 -6.19 -8.54 15.09
CA ALA A 149 -6.97 -7.49 14.44
C ALA A 149 -8.03 -6.87 15.38
N ALA A 150 -8.62 -7.68 16.28
CA ALA A 150 -9.58 -7.20 17.28
C ALA A 150 -8.95 -6.39 18.44
N GLY A 151 -7.64 -6.17 18.41
CA GLY A 151 -6.93 -5.34 19.38
C GLY A 151 -6.57 -6.04 20.69
N GLY A 152 -6.53 -7.38 20.74
CA GLY A 152 -6.07 -8.15 21.89
C GLY A 152 -6.85 -7.93 23.20
N SER A 153 -8.06 -7.40 23.13
CA SER A 153 -8.86 -7.06 24.32
C SER A 153 -9.29 -8.32 25.08
N TYR A 154 -9.16 -8.30 26.41
CA TYR A 154 -9.57 -9.34 27.38
C TYR A 154 -11.05 -9.77 27.27
N ARG A 155 -11.85 -9.13 26.43
CA ARG A 155 -13.24 -9.48 26.10
C ARG A 155 -13.41 -10.64 25.09
N ILE A 156 -12.33 -11.35 24.79
CA ILE A 156 -12.24 -12.41 23.77
C ILE A 156 -13.26 -13.54 24.01
N TRP A 157 -13.49 -13.95 25.25
CA TRP A 157 -14.37 -15.07 25.59
C TRP A 157 -15.83 -14.89 25.17
N ARG A 158 -16.34 -13.66 25.11
CA ARG A 158 -17.72 -13.37 24.65
C ARG A 158 -17.86 -13.29 23.11
N ARG A 159 -16.75 -13.37 22.37
CA ARG A 159 -16.70 -13.24 20.90
C ARG A 159 -16.19 -14.49 20.20
N ALA A 160 -15.92 -15.59 20.93
CA ALA A 160 -15.32 -16.80 20.34
C ALA A 160 -16.11 -17.36 19.15
N ALA A 161 -17.44 -17.42 19.23
CA ALA A 161 -18.30 -17.84 18.11
C ALA A 161 -18.15 -16.92 16.89
N ARG A 162 -18.11 -15.60 17.12
CA ARG A 162 -17.98 -14.61 16.03
C ARG A 162 -16.63 -14.67 15.31
N PHE A 163 -15.57 -15.10 16.01
CA PHE A 163 -14.27 -15.38 15.37
C PHE A 163 -14.32 -16.66 14.56
N GLN A 164 -15.08 -17.67 15.00
CA GLN A 164 -15.20 -18.92 14.27
C GLN A 164 -15.82 -18.69 12.89
N ASP A 165 -16.93 -17.97 12.79
CA ASP A 165 -17.57 -17.64 11.52
C ASP A 165 -16.62 -16.92 10.54
N LYS A 166 -15.81 -15.95 11.07
CA LYS A 166 -14.79 -15.27 10.27
C LYS A 166 -13.67 -16.20 9.80
N VAL A 167 -13.23 -17.11 10.66
CA VAL A 167 -12.21 -18.11 10.36
C VAL A 167 -12.70 -19.02 9.24
N ASP A 168 -13.92 -19.53 9.37
CA ASP A 168 -14.52 -20.45 8.40
C ASP A 168 -14.73 -19.77 7.03
N ASP A 169 -15.20 -18.51 7.03
CA ASP A 169 -15.35 -17.70 5.81
C ASP A 169 -14.00 -17.53 5.10
N VAL A 170 -12.97 -17.07 5.82
CA VAL A 170 -11.65 -16.84 5.21
C VAL A 170 -11.00 -18.13 4.73
N LEU A 171 -11.17 -19.25 5.46
CA LEU A 171 -10.67 -20.56 5.02
C LEU A 171 -11.38 -21.05 3.75
N ALA A 172 -12.68 -20.80 3.63
CA ALA A 172 -13.43 -21.09 2.42
C ALA A 172 -12.94 -20.28 1.23
N ARG A 173 -12.78 -18.95 1.41
CA ARG A 173 -12.28 -18.01 0.38
C ARG A 173 -10.87 -18.35 -0.10
N THR A 174 -9.99 -18.78 0.80
CA THR A 174 -8.62 -19.17 0.45
C THR A 174 -8.47 -20.63 0.02
N GLY A 175 -9.59 -21.42 0.02
CA GLY A 175 -9.59 -22.82 -0.37
C GLY A 175 -8.90 -23.75 0.64
N LEU A 176 -8.77 -23.32 1.91
CA LEU A 176 -8.06 -24.07 2.96
C LEU A 176 -8.97 -24.80 3.95
N THR A 177 -10.30 -24.82 3.73
CA THR A 177 -11.26 -25.46 4.63
C THR A 177 -10.92 -26.93 4.90
N HIS A 178 -10.50 -27.69 3.87
CA HIS A 178 -10.11 -29.10 3.97
C HIS A 178 -8.82 -29.32 4.77
N ARG A 179 -8.03 -28.28 4.99
CA ARG A 179 -6.77 -28.29 5.75
C ARG A 179 -6.91 -27.64 7.13
N ALA A 180 -8.10 -27.21 7.56
CA ALA A 180 -8.31 -26.42 8.77
C ALA A 180 -7.63 -27.01 10.04
N ALA A 181 -7.66 -28.34 10.19
CA ALA A 181 -7.03 -29.04 11.32
C ALA A 181 -5.56 -29.43 11.10
N ALA A 182 -5.04 -29.30 9.86
CA ALA A 182 -3.67 -29.68 9.55
C ALA A 182 -2.67 -28.69 10.16
N PRO A 183 -1.54 -29.14 10.71
CA PRO A 183 -0.46 -28.26 11.15
C PRO A 183 0.24 -27.63 9.94
N ALA A 184 0.71 -26.38 10.08
CA ALA A 184 1.31 -25.63 8.99
C ALA A 184 2.55 -26.29 8.36
N ARG A 185 3.28 -27.11 9.11
CA ARG A 185 4.42 -27.86 8.56
C ARG A 185 4.04 -28.84 7.44
N ASP A 186 2.79 -29.35 7.45
CA ASP A 186 2.30 -30.36 6.51
C ASP A 186 1.67 -29.74 5.24
N LEU A 187 1.73 -28.41 5.12
CA LEU A 187 1.25 -27.67 3.96
C LEU A 187 2.32 -27.60 2.86
N SER A 188 1.87 -27.63 1.60
CA SER A 188 2.70 -27.24 0.46
C SER A 188 3.11 -25.77 0.53
N HIS A 189 4.04 -25.34 -0.32
CA HIS A 189 4.43 -23.91 -0.38
C HIS A 189 3.27 -23.02 -0.80
N GLY A 190 2.48 -23.42 -1.78
CA GLY A 190 1.29 -22.69 -2.20
C GLY A 190 0.20 -22.63 -1.12
N GLU A 191 -0.03 -23.75 -0.40
CA GLU A 191 -0.95 -23.76 0.75
C GLU A 191 -0.47 -22.84 1.89
N LYS A 192 0.85 -22.75 2.15
CA LYS A 192 1.42 -21.81 3.12
C LYS A 192 1.18 -20.37 2.70
N ARG A 193 1.36 -20.04 1.42
CA ARG A 193 1.07 -18.70 0.90
C ARG A 193 -0.42 -18.35 1.00
N LYS A 194 -1.31 -19.31 0.71
CA LYS A 194 -2.76 -19.13 0.94
C LYS A 194 -3.08 -18.91 2.42
N LEU A 195 -2.39 -19.61 3.34
CA LEU A 195 -2.56 -19.42 4.77
C LEU A 195 -2.08 -18.03 5.23
N GLU A 196 -0.97 -17.53 4.72
CA GLU A 196 -0.49 -16.16 4.98
C GLU A 196 -1.51 -15.11 4.51
N LEU A 197 -2.08 -15.30 3.33
CA LEU A 197 -3.19 -14.46 2.85
C LEU A 197 -4.43 -14.60 3.74
N ALA A 198 -4.78 -15.79 4.20
CA ALA A 198 -5.89 -16.01 5.12
C ALA A 198 -5.70 -15.25 6.45
N VAL A 199 -4.51 -15.31 7.04
CA VAL A 199 -4.16 -14.57 8.26
C VAL A 199 -4.24 -13.04 8.04
N LEU A 200 -3.88 -12.58 6.84
CA LEU A 200 -4.01 -11.18 6.46
C LEU A 200 -5.49 -10.78 6.32
N LEU A 201 -6.26 -11.56 5.56
CA LEU A 201 -7.65 -11.28 5.18
C LEU A 201 -8.61 -11.27 6.37
N VAL A 202 -8.38 -12.10 7.39
CA VAL A 202 -9.23 -12.14 8.59
C VAL A 202 -9.24 -10.80 9.35
N GLY A 203 -8.19 -9.98 9.15
CA GLY A 203 -8.09 -8.60 9.65
C GLY A 203 -8.85 -7.58 8.81
N GLU A 204 -9.43 -7.97 7.69
CA GLU A 204 -10.18 -7.09 6.77
C GLU A 204 -9.37 -5.85 6.34
N PRO A 205 -8.14 -6.02 5.82
CA PRO A 205 -7.29 -4.88 5.47
C PRO A 205 -7.89 -4.09 4.30
N ARG A 206 -7.77 -2.77 4.34
CA ARG A 206 -8.14 -1.88 3.23
C ARG A 206 -7.05 -1.83 2.16
N LEU A 207 -5.79 -1.92 2.59
CA LEU A 207 -4.60 -1.92 1.76
C LEU A 207 -3.77 -3.16 2.06
N MET A 208 -3.47 -3.95 1.04
CA MET A 208 -2.68 -5.17 1.14
C MET A 208 -1.31 -4.95 0.48
N LEU A 209 -0.23 -5.21 1.23
CA LEU A 209 1.13 -5.25 0.72
C LEU A 209 1.56 -6.70 0.55
N LEU A 210 1.73 -7.16 -0.68
CA LEU A 210 2.13 -8.52 -1.02
C LEU A 210 3.58 -8.51 -1.53
N ASP A 211 4.50 -9.07 -0.75
CA ASP A 211 5.94 -9.06 -1.05
C ASP A 211 6.35 -10.45 -1.56
N GLU A 212 6.50 -10.58 -2.88
CA GLU A 212 6.85 -11.79 -3.62
C GLU A 212 5.98 -13.02 -3.23
N PRO A 213 4.64 -12.92 -3.35
CA PRO A 213 3.75 -14.00 -2.91
C PRO A 213 3.94 -15.31 -3.68
N MET A 214 4.51 -15.28 -4.89
CA MET A 214 4.76 -16.48 -5.69
C MET A 214 6.12 -17.12 -5.39
N ALA A 215 6.96 -16.51 -4.56
CA ALA A 215 8.28 -17.02 -4.26
C ALA A 215 8.21 -18.42 -3.60
N GLY A 216 8.89 -19.41 -4.21
CA GLY A 216 8.93 -20.79 -3.74
C GLY A 216 7.66 -21.61 -4.01
N VAL A 217 6.65 -21.06 -4.65
CA VAL A 217 5.43 -21.76 -5.08
C VAL A 217 5.75 -22.54 -6.35
N SER A 218 5.24 -23.79 -6.46
CA SER A 218 5.42 -24.59 -7.67
C SER A 218 4.66 -24.00 -8.86
N ALA A 219 5.17 -24.19 -10.09
CA ALA A 219 4.53 -23.68 -11.30
C ALA A 219 3.05 -24.13 -11.41
N GLU A 220 2.72 -25.30 -10.87
CA GLU A 220 1.35 -25.85 -10.89
C GLU A 220 0.42 -25.11 -9.90
N GLU A 221 0.95 -24.57 -8.81
CA GLU A 221 0.17 -23.87 -7.78
C GLU A 221 0.05 -22.34 -8.05
N VAL A 222 0.96 -21.74 -8.85
CA VAL A 222 0.93 -20.31 -9.19
C VAL A 222 -0.40 -19.85 -9.76
N PRO A 223 -1.05 -20.56 -10.73
CA PRO A 223 -2.34 -20.14 -11.28
C PRO A 223 -3.44 -20.02 -10.22
N ALA A 224 -3.51 -20.97 -9.29
CA ALA A 224 -4.50 -20.95 -8.23
C ALA A 224 -4.30 -19.82 -7.23
N LEU A 225 -3.04 -19.46 -6.93
CA LEU A 225 -2.70 -18.33 -6.07
C LEU A 225 -2.97 -16.98 -6.78
N THR A 226 -2.65 -16.90 -8.07
CA THR A 226 -2.96 -15.73 -8.92
C THR A 226 -4.46 -15.47 -8.97
N GLU A 227 -5.26 -16.53 -9.15
CA GLU A 227 -6.71 -16.41 -9.19
C GLU A 227 -7.30 -15.96 -7.85
N LEU A 228 -6.75 -16.46 -6.73
CA LEU A 228 -7.14 -15.97 -5.41
C LEU A 228 -6.88 -14.46 -5.27
N ILE A 229 -5.68 -14.01 -5.65
CA ILE A 229 -5.33 -12.58 -5.57
C ILE A 229 -6.21 -11.75 -6.53
N ARG A 230 -6.52 -12.28 -7.72
CA ARG A 230 -7.46 -11.64 -8.67
C ARG A 230 -8.85 -11.45 -8.07
N THR A 231 -9.41 -12.50 -7.46
CA THR A 231 -10.71 -12.46 -6.79
C THR A 231 -10.73 -11.40 -5.69
N LEU A 232 -9.70 -11.36 -4.84
CA LEU A 232 -9.57 -10.36 -3.78
C LEU A 232 -9.56 -8.94 -4.33
N HIS A 233 -8.85 -8.70 -5.43
CA HIS A 233 -8.79 -7.39 -6.05
C HIS A 233 -10.07 -7.05 -6.84
N ARG A 234 -10.45 -7.87 -7.82
CA ARG A 234 -11.51 -7.55 -8.78
C ARG A 234 -12.92 -7.72 -8.19
N ASP A 235 -13.17 -8.82 -7.47
CA ASP A 235 -14.50 -9.16 -6.99
C ASP A 235 -14.79 -8.54 -5.62
N GLU A 236 -13.78 -8.41 -4.76
CA GLU A 236 -13.92 -7.82 -3.43
C GLU A 236 -13.46 -6.35 -3.34
N GLY A 237 -12.92 -5.79 -4.42
CA GLY A 237 -12.50 -4.39 -4.51
C GLY A 237 -11.31 -4.04 -3.58
N ARG A 238 -10.44 -5.01 -3.27
CA ARG A 238 -9.29 -4.77 -2.39
C ARG A 238 -8.20 -3.97 -3.09
N THR A 239 -7.65 -2.99 -2.38
CA THR A 239 -6.46 -2.25 -2.83
C THR A 239 -5.23 -3.10 -2.57
N VAL A 240 -4.41 -3.31 -3.61
CA VAL A 240 -3.25 -4.20 -3.54
C VAL A 240 -2.00 -3.48 -4.04
N LEU A 241 -0.93 -3.55 -3.25
CA LEU A 241 0.43 -3.28 -3.70
C LEU A 241 1.18 -4.61 -3.73
N MET A 242 1.80 -4.95 -4.86
CA MET A 242 2.50 -6.22 -5.00
C MET A 242 3.90 -6.02 -5.60
N VAL A 243 4.91 -6.62 -4.97
CA VAL A 243 6.24 -6.82 -5.56
C VAL A 243 6.27 -8.24 -6.11
N GLU A 244 6.62 -8.40 -7.36
CA GLU A 244 6.78 -9.70 -8.01
C GLU A 244 7.77 -9.64 -9.16
N HIS A 245 8.32 -10.82 -9.53
CA HIS A 245 9.21 -10.99 -10.66
C HIS A 245 8.55 -11.72 -11.84
N HIS A 246 7.37 -12.33 -11.62
CA HIS A 246 6.61 -13.03 -12.65
C HIS A 246 5.80 -12.01 -13.46
N MET A 247 6.37 -11.55 -14.58
CA MET A 247 5.77 -10.49 -15.41
C MET A 247 4.37 -10.88 -15.90
N ASP A 248 4.16 -12.14 -16.31
CA ASP A 248 2.85 -12.61 -16.79
C ASP A 248 1.75 -12.46 -15.72
N VAL A 249 2.09 -12.71 -14.45
CA VAL A 249 1.18 -12.52 -13.32
C VAL A 249 0.87 -11.04 -13.12
N LEU A 250 1.89 -10.18 -13.16
CA LEU A 250 1.73 -8.74 -12.96
C LEU A 250 0.91 -8.09 -14.06
N LEU A 251 1.23 -8.38 -15.34
CA LEU A 251 0.52 -7.83 -16.49
C LEU A 251 -0.96 -8.26 -16.53
N GLY A 252 -1.30 -9.43 -15.93
CA GLY A 252 -2.67 -9.91 -15.83
C GLY A 252 -3.48 -9.34 -14.67
N LEU A 253 -2.83 -8.70 -13.68
CA LEU A 253 -3.46 -8.23 -12.45
C LEU A 253 -3.41 -6.72 -12.26
N ALA A 254 -2.29 -6.07 -12.65
CA ALA A 254 -2.01 -4.70 -12.30
C ALA A 254 -2.82 -3.68 -13.13
N ASP A 255 -3.36 -2.68 -12.47
CA ASP A 255 -3.92 -1.48 -13.10
C ASP A 255 -2.81 -0.49 -13.45
N ARG A 256 -1.79 -0.38 -12.57
CA ARG A 256 -0.57 0.42 -12.82
C ARG A 256 0.68 -0.34 -12.38
N LEU A 257 1.78 0.00 -13.03
CA LEU A 257 3.10 -0.58 -12.80
C LEU A 257 4.08 0.51 -12.39
N ALA A 258 4.73 0.32 -11.25
CA ALA A 258 5.78 1.17 -10.72
C ALA A 258 7.14 0.51 -10.95
N VAL A 259 8.05 1.18 -11.65
CA VAL A 259 9.42 0.71 -11.86
C VAL A 259 10.34 1.38 -10.88
N MET A 260 11.00 0.61 -10.06
CA MET A 260 12.02 1.11 -9.15
C MET A 260 13.43 0.83 -9.68
N HIS A 261 14.31 1.82 -9.57
CA HIS A 261 15.70 1.70 -9.96
C HIS A 261 16.57 2.54 -9.00
N HIS A 262 17.61 1.92 -8.42
CA HIS A 262 18.54 2.58 -7.49
C HIS A 262 17.85 3.40 -6.38
N GLY A 263 16.78 2.87 -5.79
CA GLY A 263 16.07 3.51 -4.69
C GLY A 263 15.10 4.62 -5.08
N SER A 264 14.92 4.89 -6.36
CA SER A 264 14.01 5.91 -6.89
C SER A 264 12.93 5.30 -7.78
N LEU A 265 11.83 6.02 -7.97
CA LEU A 265 10.78 5.66 -8.91
C LEU A 265 11.20 6.14 -10.31
N LEU A 266 11.39 5.20 -11.24
CA LEU A 266 11.80 5.48 -12.61
C LEU A 266 10.60 5.76 -13.51
N ALA A 267 9.52 4.96 -13.37
CA ALA A 267 8.28 5.10 -14.14
C ALA A 267 7.09 4.65 -13.31
N LEU A 268 5.90 5.20 -13.61
CA LEU A 268 4.64 4.84 -12.97
C LEU A 268 3.48 5.14 -13.92
N ASP A 269 2.95 4.11 -14.57
CA ASP A 269 1.85 4.23 -15.54
C ASP A 269 1.16 2.86 -15.71
N THR A 270 0.28 2.73 -16.72
CA THR A 270 -0.28 1.43 -17.11
C THR A 270 0.83 0.46 -17.52
N PRO A 271 0.63 -0.86 -17.38
CA PRO A 271 1.62 -1.85 -17.74
C PRO A 271 2.13 -1.70 -19.19
N GLU A 272 1.21 -1.39 -20.13
CA GLU A 272 1.55 -1.20 -21.54
C GLU A 272 2.45 0.03 -21.77
N ALA A 273 2.15 1.15 -21.12
CA ALA A 273 2.93 2.39 -21.23
C ALA A 273 4.34 2.18 -20.65
N VAL A 274 4.43 1.58 -19.46
CA VAL A 274 5.71 1.33 -18.78
C VAL A 274 6.59 0.37 -19.57
N THR A 275 6.04 -0.70 -20.14
CA THR A 275 6.82 -1.68 -20.93
C THR A 275 7.29 -1.13 -22.25
N ALA A 276 6.61 -0.12 -22.80
CA ALA A 276 6.99 0.57 -24.04
C ALA A 276 8.05 1.66 -23.82
N GLU A 277 8.33 2.05 -22.57
CA GLU A 277 9.23 3.16 -22.27
C GLU A 277 10.71 2.78 -22.45
N PRO A 278 11.48 3.52 -23.30
CA PRO A 278 12.87 3.18 -23.59
C PRO A 278 13.79 3.18 -22.36
N THR A 279 13.55 4.07 -21.40
CA THR A 279 14.32 4.17 -20.15
C THR A 279 14.14 2.94 -19.28
N VAL A 280 12.92 2.40 -19.24
CA VAL A 280 12.60 1.15 -18.54
C VAL A 280 13.28 -0.02 -19.23
N GLN A 281 13.17 -0.11 -20.55
CA GLN A 281 13.82 -1.17 -21.33
C GLN A 281 15.34 -1.17 -21.12
N GLN A 282 15.98 0.00 -21.12
CA GLN A 282 17.43 0.11 -20.88
C GLN A 282 17.81 -0.32 -19.44
N ALA A 283 17.02 0.04 -18.44
CA ALA A 283 17.26 -0.34 -17.05
C ALA A 283 17.15 -1.86 -16.83
N TYR A 284 16.31 -2.54 -17.62
CA TYR A 284 16.14 -3.99 -17.58
C TYR A 284 17.08 -4.74 -18.54
N LEU A 285 17.37 -4.22 -19.76
CA LEU A 285 18.22 -4.88 -20.73
C LEU A 285 19.73 -4.78 -20.39
N GLY A 286 20.11 -3.84 -19.51
CA GLY A 286 21.48 -3.74 -18.97
C GLY A 286 21.80 -4.81 -17.93
N GLU A 287 20.80 -5.43 -17.34
CA GLU A 287 20.90 -6.60 -16.47
C GLU A 287 20.09 -7.70 -17.16
N ALA A 288 20.74 -8.73 -17.70
CA ALA A 288 20.07 -9.83 -18.38
C ALA A 288 18.93 -10.39 -17.52
N LEU A 289 17.71 -10.36 -18.08
CA LEU A 289 16.50 -10.98 -17.51
C LEU A 289 16.69 -12.50 -17.41
#